data_f5d3ef7b5b195e89cb10ebff8db572db
#
_entry.id   f5d3ef7b5b195e89cb10ebff8db572db
#
_cell.length_a   1.000
_cell.length_b   1.000
_cell.length_c   1.000
_cell.angle_alpha   90.00
_cell.angle_beta   90.00
_cell.angle_gamma   90.00
#
_symmetry.space_group_name_H-M   'P 1'
#
loop_
_entity.id
_entity.type
_entity.pdbx_description
1 polymer ?
#
loop_
_entity_poly.entity_id
_entity_poly.type
_entity_poly.pdbx_seq_one_letter_code
_entity_poly.pdbx_strand_id
1 'polypeptide(L)'
;MKWVSSFRYLPINYGVSLAKVENQTQRVVFENNLEGEKIRLRFSNRYSGKTLTLQSVSVGTVINNQIQNVQLISRNGSTIVTLEPGEECWSDELYYPVEAGNKLAVSVYVKDCQDIESICILWSKEGAIVTNSESGDFTQGGDFADLPAEEIYPMVKADVNKGMCFYGFT
;
A
#
# COMPACT_ATOMS: atom_id res chain seq x y z
N MET A 1 -19.19 2.02 -15.51
CA MET A 1 -17.77 1.78 -15.14
C MET A 1 -17.70 0.57 -14.23
N LYS A 2 -16.78 -0.36 -14.44
CA LYS A 2 -16.67 -1.54 -13.59
C LYS A 2 -15.27 -1.56 -12.95
N TRP A 3 -15.20 -1.66 -11.63
CA TRP A 3 -13.96 -1.82 -10.90
C TRP A 3 -13.54 -3.30 -10.90
N VAL A 4 -12.28 -3.58 -11.23
CA VAL A 4 -11.72 -4.94 -11.32
C VAL A 4 -10.44 -5.02 -10.51
N SER A 5 -10.29 -6.09 -9.73
CA SER A 5 -9.12 -6.30 -8.88
C SER A 5 -7.88 -6.64 -9.70
N SER A 6 -6.83 -5.84 -9.57
CA SER A 6 -5.52 -6.12 -10.16
C SER A 6 -4.57 -6.81 -9.18
N PHE A 7 -4.64 -6.42 -7.92
CA PHE A 7 -3.76 -6.92 -6.88
C PHE A 7 -4.51 -7.15 -5.57
N ARG A 8 -4.30 -8.28 -4.87
CA ARG A 8 -5.14 -8.67 -3.75
C ARG A 8 -4.44 -9.53 -2.72
N TYR A 9 -4.49 -9.09 -1.45
CA TYR A 9 -4.20 -9.92 -0.27
C TYR A 9 -5.36 -9.94 0.71
N LEU A 10 -5.38 -10.92 1.60
CA LEU A 10 -6.36 -11.01 2.69
C LEU A 10 -5.63 -10.81 4.02
N PRO A 11 -6.11 -9.90 4.88
CA PRO A 11 -5.60 -9.78 6.23
C PRO A 11 -5.93 -11.04 7.04
N ILE A 12 -5.06 -11.37 7.95
CA ILE A 12 -5.23 -12.48 8.89
C ILE A 12 -5.33 -11.91 10.29
N ASN A 13 -6.23 -12.45 11.07
CA ASN A 13 -6.31 -12.16 12.50
C ASN A 13 -5.38 -13.09 13.27
N TYR A 14 -4.28 -12.57 13.77
CA TYR A 14 -3.35 -13.31 14.62
C TYR A 14 -3.70 -13.21 16.10
N GLY A 15 -4.66 -12.36 16.48
CA GLY A 15 -5.07 -12.14 17.87
C GLY A 15 -4.06 -11.36 18.73
N VAL A 16 -2.97 -10.94 18.14
CA VAL A 16 -1.88 -10.19 18.80
C VAL A 16 -1.30 -9.17 17.83
N SER A 17 -0.68 -8.11 18.37
CA SER A 17 0.14 -7.21 17.56
C SER A 17 1.42 -7.94 17.14
N LEU A 18 1.64 -8.03 15.84
CA LEU A 18 2.82 -8.71 15.29
C LEU A 18 3.94 -7.73 14.95
N ALA A 19 3.63 -6.46 14.78
CA ALA A 19 4.60 -5.46 14.40
C ALA A 19 4.36 -4.12 15.08
N LYS A 20 5.47 -3.40 15.30
CA LYS A 20 5.47 -1.96 15.54
C LYS A 20 6.15 -1.29 14.38
N VAL A 21 5.54 -0.23 13.88
CA VAL A 21 6.06 0.56 12.78
C VAL A 21 6.17 2.00 13.23
N GLU A 22 7.32 2.60 13.01
CA GLU A 22 7.62 3.99 13.36
C GLU A 22 8.57 4.59 12.33
N ASN A 23 8.25 5.79 11.87
CA ASN A 23 9.06 6.53 10.89
C ASN A 23 9.55 5.65 9.72
N GLN A 24 8.66 4.83 9.18
CA GLN A 24 8.98 3.82 8.18
C GLN A 24 8.09 3.94 6.96
N THR A 25 8.70 3.84 5.79
CA THR A 25 7.98 3.62 4.52
C THR A 25 8.05 2.16 4.14
N GLN A 26 6.90 1.60 3.81
CA GLN A 26 6.79 0.27 3.22
C GLN A 26 6.31 0.40 1.78
N ARG A 27 6.91 -0.37 0.88
CA ARG A 27 6.61 -0.35 -0.54
C ARG A 27 6.33 -1.74 -1.06
N VAL A 28 5.25 -1.86 -1.80
CA VAL A 28 4.90 -3.09 -2.52
C VAL A 28 4.96 -2.81 -4.00
N VAL A 29 5.75 -3.60 -4.71
CA VAL A 29 5.83 -3.58 -6.18
C VAL A 29 5.14 -4.81 -6.72
N PHE A 30 4.26 -4.65 -7.68
CA PHE A 30 3.53 -5.74 -8.31
C PHE A 30 3.30 -5.50 -9.80
N GLU A 31 3.13 -6.58 -10.53
CA GLU A 31 2.79 -6.53 -11.94
C GLU A 31 1.28 -6.30 -12.10
N ASN A 32 0.95 -5.29 -12.89
CA ASN A 32 -0.41 -4.98 -13.25
C ASN A 32 -0.78 -5.65 -14.58
N ASN A 33 -1.80 -6.49 -14.59
CA ASN A 33 -2.23 -7.23 -15.77
C ASN A 33 -3.48 -6.67 -16.45
N LEU A 34 -3.88 -5.45 -16.09
CA LEU A 34 -5.12 -4.83 -16.55
C LEU A 34 -4.87 -3.41 -17.09
N GLU A 35 -5.67 -3.01 -18.05
CA GLU A 35 -5.72 -1.63 -18.54
C GLU A 35 -6.79 -0.84 -17.79
N GLY A 36 -6.50 0.43 -17.48
CA GLY A 36 -7.44 1.32 -16.84
C GLY A 36 -6.97 2.76 -16.75
N GLU A 37 -7.92 3.66 -16.56
CA GLU A 37 -7.64 5.09 -16.45
C GLU A 37 -7.56 5.59 -15.02
N LYS A 38 -8.16 4.85 -14.09
CA LYS A 38 -8.26 5.23 -12.70
C LYS A 38 -7.86 4.09 -11.78
N ILE A 39 -7.33 4.47 -10.63
CA ILE A 39 -6.94 3.59 -9.55
C ILE A 39 -7.61 4.05 -8.25
N ARG A 40 -7.91 3.11 -7.37
CA ARG A 40 -8.25 3.37 -5.97
C ARG A 40 -7.69 2.27 -5.08
N LEU A 41 -7.35 2.61 -3.86
CA LEU A 41 -6.82 1.70 -2.86
C LEU A 41 -7.90 1.37 -1.83
N ARG A 42 -7.92 0.13 -1.36
CA ARG A 42 -8.67 -0.23 -0.17
C ARG A 42 -7.73 -0.50 0.98
N PHE A 43 -7.97 0.17 2.08
CA PHE A 43 -7.24 -0.01 3.33
C PHE A 43 -8.08 -0.83 4.31
N SER A 44 -7.42 -1.63 5.13
CA SER A 44 -8.09 -2.47 6.12
C SER A 44 -7.34 -2.44 7.46
N ASN A 45 -8.08 -2.08 8.50
CA ASN A 45 -7.70 -2.21 9.91
C ASN A 45 -8.67 -3.16 10.63
N ARG A 46 -9.18 -4.14 9.89
CA ARG A 46 -10.34 -4.97 10.24
C ARG A 46 -10.17 -5.73 11.55
N TYR A 47 -8.98 -6.18 11.84
CA TYR A 47 -8.71 -7.03 13.00
C TYR A 47 -7.99 -6.30 14.12
N SER A 48 -7.75 -5.01 13.98
CA SER A 48 -7.10 -4.20 15.00
C SER A 48 -8.09 -3.64 16.01
N GLY A 49 -7.70 -3.64 17.26
CA GLY A 49 -8.36 -2.92 18.34
C GLY A 49 -7.90 -1.47 18.50
N LYS A 50 -6.98 -1.01 17.65
CA LYS A 50 -6.37 0.32 17.72
C LYS A 50 -6.56 1.11 16.44
N THR A 51 -6.62 2.42 16.56
CA THR A 51 -6.59 3.34 15.40
C THR A 51 -5.24 3.25 14.70
N LEU A 52 -5.24 3.25 13.38
CA LEU A 52 -4.06 3.28 12.53
C LEU A 52 -4.06 4.55 11.69
N THR A 53 -2.95 5.26 11.68
CA THR A 53 -2.75 6.45 10.84
C THR A 53 -1.62 6.24 9.84
N LEU A 54 -1.97 6.27 8.57
CA LEU A 54 -1.03 6.29 7.46
C LEU A 54 -0.79 7.76 7.10
N GLN A 55 0.43 8.23 7.35
CA GLN A 55 0.75 9.65 7.20
C GLN A 55 0.81 10.07 5.74
N SER A 56 1.20 9.16 4.86
CA SER A 56 1.27 9.39 3.43
C SER A 56 1.14 8.05 2.71
N VAL A 57 0.44 8.05 1.58
CA VAL A 57 0.34 6.89 0.69
C VAL A 57 0.49 7.38 -0.74
N SER A 58 1.23 6.64 -1.55
CA SER A 58 1.41 6.97 -2.97
C SER A 58 1.34 5.75 -3.86
N VAL A 59 1.11 6.02 -5.14
CA VAL A 59 1.27 5.06 -6.23
C VAL A 59 2.26 5.63 -7.25
N GLY A 60 3.07 4.76 -7.83
CA GLY A 60 4.00 5.08 -8.91
C GLY A 60 4.14 3.94 -9.90
N THR A 61 4.65 4.21 -11.08
CA THR A 61 5.00 3.21 -12.09
C THR A 61 6.47 2.89 -12.00
N VAL A 62 6.83 1.61 -12.03
CA VAL A 62 8.24 1.17 -12.01
C VAL A 62 8.74 1.02 -13.43
N ILE A 63 9.71 1.84 -13.81
CA ILE A 63 10.36 1.84 -15.12
C ILE A 63 11.88 1.75 -14.89
N ASN A 64 12.52 0.76 -15.48
CA ASN A 64 13.97 0.51 -15.31
C ASN A 64 14.42 0.46 -13.84
N ASN A 65 13.64 -0.21 -13.01
CA ASN A 65 13.82 -0.32 -11.56
C ASN A 65 13.74 1.00 -10.78
N GLN A 66 13.26 2.06 -11.40
CA GLN A 66 13.00 3.34 -10.75
C GLN A 66 11.50 3.62 -10.69
N ILE A 67 11.05 4.26 -9.63
CA ILE A 67 9.66 4.68 -9.49
C ILE A 67 9.50 6.05 -10.14
N GLN A 68 8.56 6.12 -11.05
CA GLN A 68 8.22 7.34 -11.81
C GLN A 68 6.72 7.63 -11.71
N ASN A 69 6.32 8.82 -12.12
CA ASN A 69 4.92 9.25 -12.13
C ASN A 69 4.23 9.09 -10.77
N VAL A 70 4.95 9.40 -9.69
CA VAL A 70 4.45 9.25 -8.34
C VAL A 70 3.30 10.22 -8.07
N GLN A 71 2.19 9.71 -7.55
CA GLN A 71 1.06 10.52 -7.12
C GLN A 71 0.60 10.08 -5.73
N LEU A 72 0.23 11.07 -4.91
CA LEU A 72 -0.33 10.82 -3.59
C LEU A 72 -1.77 10.32 -3.69
N ILE A 73 -2.09 9.40 -2.82
CA ILE A 73 -3.45 8.91 -2.61
C ILE A 73 -4.11 9.74 -1.52
N SER A 74 -5.39 10.06 -1.70
CA SER A 74 -6.20 10.72 -0.68
C SER A 74 -7.39 9.88 -0.26
N ARG A 75 -7.94 10.23 0.89
CA ARG A 75 -9.23 9.77 1.37
C ARG A 75 -10.03 10.98 1.84
N ASN A 76 -11.21 11.20 1.27
CA ASN A 76 -12.04 12.39 1.53
C ASN A 76 -11.23 13.72 1.37
N GLY A 77 -10.35 13.77 0.39
CA GLY A 77 -9.48 14.90 0.10
C GLY A 77 -8.24 15.04 1.01
N SER A 78 -8.09 14.20 2.02
CA SER A 78 -6.90 14.18 2.91
C SER A 78 -5.88 13.15 2.42
N THR A 79 -4.60 13.53 2.39
CA THR A 79 -3.48 12.61 2.14
C THR A 79 -3.10 11.78 3.36
N ILE A 80 -3.58 12.18 4.55
CA ILE A 80 -3.47 11.37 5.76
C ILE A 80 -4.69 10.46 5.83
N VAL A 81 -4.46 9.16 5.92
CA VAL A 81 -5.51 8.15 6.02
C VAL A 81 -5.52 7.59 7.43
N THR A 82 -6.59 7.86 8.16
CA THR A 82 -6.81 7.29 9.50
C THR A 82 -7.90 6.23 9.41
N LEU A 83 -7.64 5.09 10.03
CA LEU A 83 -8.52 3.93 10.10
C LEU A 83 -8.84 3.65 11.56
N GLU A 84 -10.11 3.68 11.89
CA GLU A 84 -10.58 3.30 13.23
C GLU A 84 -10.46 1.78 13.45
N PRO A 85 -10.52 1.30 14.69
CA PRO A 85 -10.57 -0.12 14.99
C PRO A 85 -11.67 -0.83 14.20
N GLY A 86 -11.31 -1.89 13.48
CA GLY A 86 -12.24 -2.67 12.67
C GLY A 86 -12.62 -2.05 11.32
N GLU A 87 -12.11 -0.88 11.00
CA GLU A 87 -12.50 -0.16 9.79
C GLU A 87 -11.82 -0.73 8.54
N GLU A 88 -12.58 -0.72 7.46
CA GLU A 88 -12.09 -0.87 6.09
C GLU A 88 -12.62 0.29 5.25
N CYS A 89 -11.78 0.90 4.44
CA CYS A 89 -12.16 2.03 3.62
C CYS A 89 -11.52 2.03 2.24
N TRP A 90 -12.11 2.80 1.33
CA TRP A 90 -11.54 3.09 0.03
C TRP A 90 -10.88 4.47 0.04
N SER A 91 -9.80 4.61 -0.74
CA SER A 91 -9.29 5.91 -1.13
C SER A 91 -10.28 6.62 -2.06
N ASP A 92 -10.05 7.91 -2.25
CA ASP A 92 -10.60 8.62 -3.39
C ASP A 92 -10.12 7.99 -4.70
N GLU A 93 -10.91 8.17 -5.77
CA GLU A 93 -10.49 7.77 -7.11
C GLU A 93 -9.37 8.68 -7.60
N LEU A 94 -8.28 8.10 -8.06
CA LEU A 94 -7.18 8.80 -8.66
C LEU A 94 -7.17 8.55 -10.18
N TYR A 95 -7.12 9.61 -10.99
CA TYR A 95 -6.82 9.45 -12.41
C TYR A 95 -5.34 9.07 -12.56
N TYR A 96 -5.12 7.83 -12.91
CA TYR A 96 -3.81 7.24 -13.04
C TYR A 96 -3.86 6.16 -14.13
N PRO A 97 -3.61 6.52 -15.39
CA PRO A 97 -3.64 5.58 -16.51
C PRO A 97 -2.60 4.47 -16.32
N VAL A 98 -3.03 3.24 -16.50
CA VAL A 98 -2.19 2.05 -16.39
C VAL A 98 -2.41 1.13 -17.57
N GLU A 99 -1.34 0.44 -17.97
CA GLU A 99 -1.34 -0.56 -19.03
C GLU A 99 -1.05 -1.94 -18.45
N ALA A 100 -1.56 -2.97 -19.11
CA ALA A 100 -1.23 -4.34 -18.77
C ALA A 100 0.28 -4.61 -18.96
N GLY A 101 0.90 -5.30 -18.01
CA GLY A 101 2.34 -5.59 -18.01
C GLY A 101 3.19 -4.54 -17.29
N ASN A 102 2.64 -3.37 -16.95
CA ASN A 102 3.35 -2.39 -16.16
C ASN A 102 3.52 -2.86 -14.72
N LYS A 103 4.67 -2.57 -14.12
CA LYS A 103 4.85 -2.72 -12.68
C LYS A 103 4.42 -1.45 -11.97
N LEU A 104 3.62 -1.60 -10.94
CA LEU A 104 3.19 -0.52 -10.05
C LEU A 104 3.82 -0.67 -8.68
N ALA A 105 4.12 0.45 -8.04
CA ALA A 105 4.59 0.53 -6.67
C ALA A 105 3.57 1.29 -5.84
N VAL A 106 3.18 0.73 -4.71
CA VAL A 106 2.43 1.45 -3.67
C VAL A 106 3.33 1.60 -2.46
N SER A 107 3.52 2.84 -2.03
CA SER A 107 4.33 3.18 -0.86
C SER A 107 3.44 3.74 0.24
N VAL A 108 3.65 3.28 1.46
CA VAL A 108 2.89 3.71 2.65
C VAL A 108 3.88 4.15 3.72
N TYR A 109 3.71 5.35 4.23
CA TYR A 109 4.52 5.90 5.30
C TYR A 109 3.74 5.99 6.60
N VAL A 110 4.32 5.44 7.66
CA VAL A 110 3.86 5.55 9.04
C VAL A 110 4.86 6.37 9.83
N LYS A 111 4.42 7.52 10.35
CA LYS A 111 5.30 8.48 11.04
C LYS A 111 5.50 8.11 12.51
N ASP A 112 4.40 8.01 13.23
CA ASP A 112 4.41 7.80 14.67
C ASP A 112 4.39 6.30 14.99
N CYS A 113 4.89 5.94 16.18
CA CYS A 113 4.92 4.54 16.61
C CYS A 113 3.52 3.96 16.73
N GLN A 114 3.22 2.95 15.95
CA GLN A 114 1.92 2.29 15.90
C GLN A 114 2.07 0.78 15.91
N ASP A 115 1.17 0.12 16.61
CA ASP A 115 1.03 -1.33 16.56
C ASP A 115 0.21 -1.72 15.32
N ILE A 116 0.68 -2.70 14.58
CA ILE A 116 -0.02 -3.27 13.43
C ILE A 116 -0.59 -4.64 13.84
N GLU A 117 -1.90 -4.75 13.81
CA GLU A 117 -2.64 -5.96 14.24
C GLU A 117 -3.39 -6.63 13.07
N SER A 118 -3.76 -5.82 12.07
CA SER A 118 -4.46 -6.29 10.88
C SER A 118 -3.48 -6.37 9.73
N ILE A 119 -2.82 -7.50 9.55
CA ILE A 119 -1.74 -7.68 8.58
C ILE A 119 -1.94 -8.90 7.70
N CYS A 120 -1.27 -8.86 6.54
CA CYS A 120 -0.96 -10.04 5.77
C CYS A 120 0.56 -10.21 5.77
N ILE A 121 1.05 -11.27 6.36
CA ILE A 121 2.45 -11.65 6.23
C ILE A 121 2.62 -12.31 4.87
N LEU A 122 3.39 -11.65 4.02
CA LEU A 122 3.86 -12.25 2.78
C LEU A 122 5.28 -12.73 3.01
N TRP A 123 5.46 -14.01 2.94
CA TRP A 123 6.77 -14.59 2.70
C TRP A 123 7.15 -14.20 1.28
N SER A 124 7.79 -13.05 1.15
CA SER A 124 7.98 -12.47 -0.15
C SER A 124 9.00 -13.25 -0.93
N LYS A 125 8.57 -13.69 -2.08
CA LYS A 125 9.50 -14.05 -3.15
C LYS A 125 9.50 -13.01 -4.25
N GLU A 126 8.53 -12.13 -4.31
CA GLU A 126 8.35 -11.25 -5.46
C GLU A 126 7.87 -9.85 -5.07
N GLY A 127 8.72 -8.85 -5.27
CA GLY A 127 8.34 -7.47 -5.47
C GLY A 127 7.97 -6.65 -4.25
N ALA A 128 8.06 -7.18 -3.04
CA ALA A 128 7.78 -6.41 -1.86
C ALA A 128 9.06 -6.04 -1.12
N ILE A 129 9.19 -4.79 -0.80
CA ILE A 129 10.35 -4.19 -0.13
C ILE A 129 9.91 -3.31 1.03
N VAL A 130 10.71 -3.30 2.05
CA VAL A 130 10.51 -2.47 3.25
C VAL A 130 11.74 -1.64 3.49
N THR A 131 11.56 -0.40 3.88
CA THR A 131 12.69 0.42 4.36
C THR A 131 13.13 -0.07 5.73
N ASN A 132 14.21 -0.82 5.81
CA ASN A 132 14.64 -1.39 7.08
C ASN A 132 15.53 -0.49 7.92
N SER A 133 16.43 0.24 7.31
CA SER A 133 17.44 1.01 8.03
C SER A 133 17.38 2.51 7.80
N GLU A 134 16.74 2.94 6.76
CA GLU A 134 16.54 4.35 6.46
C GLU A 134 15.12 4.72 6.84
N SER A 135 14.95 5.14 8.09
CA SER A 135 13.70 5.73 8.54
C SER A 135 13.41 7.01 7.74
N GLY A 136 12.15 7.18 7.35
CA GLY A 136 11.72 8.38 6.66
C GLY A 136 10.58 8.15 5.69
N ASP A 137 10.09 9.27 5.15
CA ASP A 137 9.04 9.28 4.14
C ASP A 137 9.62 9.22 2.73
N PHE A 138 9.46 8.09 2.08
CA PHE A 138 9.84 7.84 0.68
C PHE A 138 8.62 7.72 -0.23
N THR A 139 7.45 8.19 0.19
CA THR A 139 6.24 8.12 -0.64
C THR A 139 6.29 9.02 -1.87
N GLN A 140 7.16 10.03 -1.89
CA GLN A 140 7.38 10.87 -3.06
C GLN A 140 8.40 10.30 -4.06
N GLY A 141 8.87 9.08 -3.84
CA GLY A 141 9.93 8.44 -4.61
C GLY A 141 11.23 8.40 -3.84
N GLY A 142 12.30 8.07 -4.53
CA GLY A 142 13.63 7.86 -3.94
C GLY A 142 13.96 6.38 -3.84
N ASP A 143 15.25 6.10 -4.02
CA ASP A 143 15.80 4.77 -3.85
C ASP A 143 16.09 4.57 -2.37
N PHE A 144 15.48 3.57 -1.79
CA PHE A 144 15.98 3.00 -0.57
C PHE A 144 16.50 1.60 -0.90
N ALA A 145 17.52 1.18 -0.16
CA ALA A 145 18.16 -0.10 -0.40
C ALA A 145 17.10 -1.21 -0.46
N ASP A 146 17.06 -1.89 -1.59
CA ASP A 146 16.17 -3.03 -1.82
C ASP A 146 16.58 -4.17 -0.89
N LEU A 147 16.07 -4.13 0.32
CA LEU A 147 16.16 -5.28 1.20
C LEU A 147 14.93 -6.14 0.93
N PRO A 148 15.11 -7.40 0.52
CA PRO A 148 14.00 -8.31 0.41
C PRO A 148 13.30 -8.36 1.77
N ALA A 149 12.05 -7.97 1.80
CA ALA A 149 11.26 -8.10 3.00
C ALA A 149 11.00 -9.59 3.24
N GLU A 150 11.53 -10.13 4.31
CA GLU A 150 11.16 -11.46 4.78
C GLU A 150 9.72 -11.44 5.28
N GLU A 151 9.26 -10.29 5.76
CA GLU A 151 7.91 -10.04 6.24
C GLU A 151 7.43 -8.68 5.76
N ILE A 152 6.20 -8.60 5.28
CA ILE A 152 5.58 -7.38 4.81
C ILE A 152 4.39 -7.05 5.68
N TYR A 153 4.46 -5.87 6.21
CA TYR A 153 3.40 -5.21 6.94
C TYR A 153 3.06 -3.98 6.18
N PRO A 154 2.18 -3.36 6.25
CA PRO A 154 0.87 -3.42 5.78
C PRO A 154 0.83 -3.76 4.29
N MET A 155 -0.17 -4.39 3.90
CA MET A 155 -0.35 -4.84 2.57
C MET A 155 -1.40 -4.10 1.81
N VAL A 156 -1.24 -4.04 0.54
CA VAL A 156 -2.12 -3.32 -0.36
C VAL A 156 -2.68 -4.27 -1.40
N LYS A 157 -3.97 -4.22 -1.63
CA LYS A 157 -4.65 -4.89 -2.73
C LYS A 157 -5.14 -3.88 -3.76
N ALA A 158 -4.90 -4.14 -5.01
CA ALA A 158 -5.32 -3.27 -6.08
C ALA A 158 -6.37 -3.86 -7.00
N ASP A 159 -7.40 -3.16 -7.30
CA ASP A 159 -8.36 -3.48 -8.34
C ASP A 159 -8.32 -2.44 -9.45
N VAL A 160 -8.30 -2.86 -10.67
CA VAL A 160 -8.39 -1.95 -11.80
C VAL A 160 -9.79 -1.90 -12.34
N ASN A 161 -10.17 -0.79 -12.49
CA ASN A 161 -11.31 -0.42 -13.23
C ASN A 161 -11.00 -0.43 -14.75
N LYS A 162 -11.38 -1.65 -15.55
CA LYS A 162 -11.51 -0.86 -16.32
C LYS A 162 -11.85 0.05 -15.31
N GLY A 163 -11.17 0.06 -14.39
CA GLY A 163 -10.89 0.55 -13.24
C GLY A 163 -10.33 -0.30 -12.14
N MET A 164 -9.28 -0.04 -11.56
CA MET A 164 -8.44 -0.75 -10.63
C MET A 164 -8.65 -0.37 -9.17
N CYS A 165 -8.65 -1.29 -8.24
CA CYS A 165 -8.70 -1.02 -6.81
C CYS A 165 -7.62 -1.78 -6.08
N PHE A 166 -6.97 -1.19 -5.13
CA PHE A 166 -6.02 -1.81 -4.22
C PHE A 166 -6.61 -2.01 -2.84
N TYR A 167 -6.39 -3.14 -2.23
CA TYR A 167 -6.65 -3.35 -0.82
C TYR A 167 -5.34 -3.18 -0.06
N GLY A 168 -5.28 -2.18 0.80
CA GLY A 168 -4.24 -2.05 1.79
C GLY A 168 -4.58 -2.93 2.98
N PHE A 169 -3.63 -3.68 3.45
CA PHE A 169 -3.69 -4.50 4.62
C PHE A 169 -2.66 -3.98 5.60
N THR A 170 -3.12 -3.54 6.70
CA THR A 170 -2.30 -3.14 7.84
C THR A 170 -2.66 -3.96 9.03
#